data_9abaf1d3e24c8d6f5c837fce4ceb12c4
#
_entry.id   9abaf1d3e24c8d6f5c837fce4ceb12c4
#
_cell.length_a   1.000
_cell.length_b   1.000
_cell.length_c   1.000
_cell.angle_alpha   90.00
_cell.angle_beta   90.00
_cell.angle_gamma   90.00
#
_symmetry.space_group_name_H-M   'P 1'
#
loop_
_entity.id
_entity.type
_entity.pdbx_description
1 polymer ?
#
loop_
_entity_poly.entity_id
_entity_poly.type
_entity_poly.pdbx_seq_one_letter_code
_entity_poly.pdbx_strand_id
1 'polypeptide(L)'
;MIGAALLLFGCAEKPAPAREIGPQMDCARGFRALVAELDANPGLVVSRHPRGSSTYRDDRQNRLYLVTLPSHPAHPAIFVRQVFPTSEGMIIDSNGCGFGDKAAFDLEMQAYDAFDRLLNAEEPCYLCSSDRLQSPTVSWRYSPPPADERQR
;
A
#
# COMPACT_ATOMS: atom_id res chain seq x y z
N MET A 1 43.78 45.15 1.95
CA MET A 1 42.81 44.28 2.65
C MET A 1 41.79 43.84 1.62
N ILE A 2 41.87 42.57 1.17
CA ILE A 2 40.97 42.01 0.12
C ILE A 2 40.04 41.06 0.85
N GLY A 3 38.75 41.43 0.93
CA GLY A 3 37.70 40.60 1.54
C GLY A 3 37.22 39.56 0.52
N ALA A 4 37.42 38.28 0.83
CA ALA A 4 36.88 37.15 0.08
C ALA A 4 35.44 36.92 0.50
N ALA A 5 34.48 37.14 -0.42
CA ALA A 5 33.08 36.78 -0.23
C ALA A 5 32.90 35.29 -0.57
N LEU A 6 32.63 34.46 0.45
CA LEU A 6 32.21 33.06 0.28
C LEU A 6 30.76 33.03 -0.19
N LEU A 7 30.54 32.69 -1.45
CA LEU A 7 29.21 32.36 -1.99
C LEU A 7 28.85 30.91 -1.55
N LEU A 8 27.99 30.79 -0.56
CA LEU A 8 27.36 29.54 -0.18
C LEU A 8 26.30 29.19 -1.24
N PHE A 9 26.66 28.36 -2.20
CA PHE A 9 25.68 27.73 -3.08
C PHE A 9 24.88 26.70 -2.24
N GLY A 10 23.73 27.14 -1.75
CA GLY A 10 22.74 26.22 -1.17
C GLY A 10 22.19 25.32 -2.29
N CYS A 11 22.50 24.03 -2.26
CA CYS A 11 21.80 23.05 -3.07
C CYS A 11 20.33 23.05 -2.64
N ALA A 12 19.46 23.73 -3.38
CA ALA A 12 18.02 23.60 -3.24
C ALA A 12 17.63 22.18 -3.66
N GLU A 13 17.40 21.33 -2.69
CA GLU A 13 16.91 19.96 -2.90
C GLU A 13 15.53 20.05 -3.56
N LYS A 14 15.46 19.61 -4.82
CA LYS A 14 14.20 19.55 -5.57
C LYS A 14 13.26 18.63 -4.79
N PRO A 15 12.06 19.10 -4.38
CA PRO A 15 11.10 18.22 -3.70
C PRO A 15 10.82 17.02 -4.60
N ALA A 16 10.94 15.82 -4.04
CA ALA A 16 10.57 14.60 -4.75
C ALA A 16 9.13 14.76 -5.27
N PRO A 17 8.85 14.39 -6.52
CA PRO A 17 7.50 14.46 -7.05
C PRO A 17 6.58 13.68 -6.12
N ALA A 18 5.46 14.32 -5.72
CA ALA A 18 4.43 13.66 -4.95
C ALA A 18 4.02 12.40 -5.72
N ARG A 19 4.20 11.23 -5.09
CA ARG A 19 3.87 9.94 -5.68
C ARG A 19 2.38 9.96 -5.99
N GLU A 20 1.99 9.93 -7.25
CA GLU A 20 0.62 9.64 -7.62
C GLU A 20 0.37 8.19 -7.22
N ILE A 21 -0.27 8.03 -6.05
CA ILE A 21 -0.75 6.73 -5.59
C ILE A 21 -1.78 6.29 -6.61
N GLY A 22 -1.59 5.13 -7.22
CA GLY A 22 -2.51 4.56 -8.19
C GLY A 22 -3.96 4.54 -7.69
N PRO A 23 -4.96 4.28 -8.52
CA PRO A 23 -6.36 4.42 -8.16
C PRO A 23 -6.66 3.66 -6.88
N GLN A 24 -6.95 4.42 -5.83
CA GLN A 24 -7.28 3.87 -4.52
C GLN A 24 -8.65 3.21 -4.61
N MET A 25 -8.77 2.05 -3.94
CA MET A 25 -10.06 1.40 -3.75
C MET A 25 -11.00 2.34 -3.00
N ASP A 26 -12.23 2.51 -3.48
CA ASP A 26 -13.25 3.31 -2.77
C ASP A 26 -13.84 2.50 -1.61
N CYS A 27 -13.21 2.60 -0.44
CA CYS A 27 -13.63 1.88 0.76
C CYS A 27 -15.06 2.25 1.23
N ALA A 28 -15.59 3.41 0.83
CA ALA A 28 -16.95 3.83 1.20
C ALA A 28 -18.04 2.93 0.61
N ARG A 29 -17.72 2.15 -0.42
CA ARG A 29 -18.65 1.19 -1.04
C ARG A 29 -18.92 -0.06 -0.19
N GLY A 30 -18.08 -0.31 0.82
CA GLY A 30 -18.19 -1.47 1.69
C GLY A 30 -17.63 -2.77 1.10
N PHE A 31 -17.32 -3.71 1.99
CA PHE A 31 -16.64 -4.96 1.66
C PHE A 31 -17.36 -5.77 0.58
N ARG A 32 -18.69 -6.01 0.76
CA ARG A 32 -19.46 -6.86 -0.17
C ARG A 32 -19.52 -6.31 -1.57
N ALA A 33 -19.71 -4.98 -1.71
CA ALA A 33 -19.77 -4.36 -3.03
C ALA A 33 -18.42 -4.43 -3.76
N LEU A 34 -17.32 -4.24 -3.04
CA LEU A 34 -15.98 -4.37 -3.60
C LEU A 34 -15.65 -5.80 -4.01
N VAL A 35 -16.01 -6.81 -3.20
CA VAL A 35 -15.83 -8.23 -3.54
C VAL A 35 -16.67 -8.59 -4.76
N ALA A 36 -17.94 -8.17 -4.83
CA ALA A 36 -18.79 -8.42 -5.98
C ALA A 36 -18.23 -7.82 -7.28
N GLU A 37 -17.58 -6.66 -7.21
CA GLU A 37 -16.90 -6.06 -8.36
C GLU A 37 -15.69 -6.89 -8.81
N LEU A 38 -14.88 -7.37 -7.86
CA LEU A 38 -13.75 -8.26 -8.16
C LEU A 38 -14.23 -9.57 -8.81
N ASP A 39 -15.28 -10.18 -8.25
CA ASP A 39 -15.86 -11.42 -8.76
C ASP A 39 -16.47 -11.25 -10.17
N ALA A 40 -17.05 -10.08 -10.46
CA ALA A 40 -17.64 -9.77 -11.75
C ALA A 40 -16.60 -9.43 -12.84
N ASN A 41 -15.34 -9.25 -12.50
CA ASN A 41 -14.29 -8.87 -13.44
C ASN A 41 -13.63 -10.11 -14.09
N PRO A 42 -13.95 -10.45 -15.37
CA PRO A 42 -13.41 -11.63 -16.04
C PRO A 42 -11.91 -11.52 -16.38
N GLY A 43 -11.32 -10.33 -16.21
CA GLY A 43 -9.90 -10.09 -16.43
C GLY A 43 -9.01 -10.48 -15.26
N LEU A 44 -9.59 -10.87 -14.12
CA LEU A 44 -8.86 -11.24 -12.92
C LEU A 44 -8.64 -12.76 -12.84
N VAL A 45 -7.43 -13.14 -12.44
CA VAL A 45 -7.12 -14.53 -12.10
C VAL A 45 -7.33 -14.74 -10.61
N VAL A 46 -8.26 -15.64 -10.25
CA VAL A 46 -8.66 -15.90 -8.86
C VAL A 46 -7.96 -17.13 -8.33
N SER A 47 -7.38 -17.03 -7.12
CA SER A 47 -6.80 -18.16 -6.37
C SER A 47 -7.28 -18.11 -4.93
N ARG A 48 -7.67 -19.28 -4.38
CA ARG A 48 -8.09 -19.41 -2.97
C ARG A 48 -6.97 -20.04 -2.16
N HIS A 49 -6.68 -19.46 -1.01
CA HIS A 49 -5.62 -19.94 -0.14
C HIS A 49 -6.21 -20.56 1.14
N PRO A 50 -5.66 -21.68 1.63
CA PRO A 50 -6.15 -22.34 2.84
C PRO A 50 -5.98 -21.48 4.12
N ARG A 51 -5.19 -20.40 4.05
CA ARG A 51 -4.94 -19.48 5.18
C ARG A 51 -5.98 -18.38 5.34
N GLY A 52 -7.18 -18.56 4.84
CA GLY A 52 -8.29 -17.63 5.08
C GLY A 52 -8.30 -16.40 4.16
N SER A 53 -7.79 -16.52 2.93
CA SER A 53 -7.87 -15.47 1.94
C SER A 53 -8.12 -15.99 0.53
N SER A 54 -8.60 -15.09 -0.34
CA SER A 54 -8.62 -15.27 -1.79
C SER A 54 -7.82 -14.17 -2.43
N THR A 55 -7.06 -14.48 -3.47
CA THR A 55 -6.34 -13.47 -4.26
C THR A 55 -6.97 -13.30 -5.63
N TYR A 56 -7.01 -12.05 -6.09
CA TYR A 56 -7.45 -11.66 -7.42
C TYR A 56 -6.28 -10.90 -8.07
N ARG A 57 -5.73 -11.45 -9.14
CA ARG A 57 -4.56 -10.88 -9.80
C ARG A 57 -4.98 -10.22 -11.12
N ASP A 58 -4.61 -8.94 -11.26
CA ASP A 58 -4.73 -8.17 -12.49
C ASP A 58 -3.35 -8.02 -13.13
N ASP A 59 -3.06 -8.88 -14.11
CA ASP A 59 -1.77 -8.87 -14.81
C ASP A 59 -1.60 -7.64 -15.71
N ARG A 60 -2.70 -6.97 -16.11
CA ARG A 60 -2.66 -5.77 -16.95
C ARG A 60 -2.24 -4.54 -16.18
N GLN A 61 -2.62 -4.49 -14.91
CA GLN A 61 -2.32 -3.36 -14.01
C GLN A 61 -1.19 -3.68 -13.01
N ASN A 62 -0.59 -4.88 -13.09
CA ASN A 62 0.39 -5.38 -12.11
C ASN A 62 -0.15 -5.24 -10.68
N ARG A 63 -1.40 -5.65 -10.46
CA ARG A 63 -2.11 -5.47 -9.19
C ARG A 63 -2.57 -6.80 -8.63
N LEU A 64 -2.42 -6.96 -7.33
CA LEU A 64 -2.89 -8.10 -6.57
C LEU A 64 -3.85 -7.60 -5.48
N TYR A 65 -5.07 -8.13 -5.47
CA TYR A 65 -6.01 -7.95 -4.38
C TYR A 65 -6.02 -9.20 -3.51
N LEU A 66 -5.92 -9.03 -2.21
CA LEU A 66 -6.09 -10.10 -1.22
C LEU A 66 -7.37 -9.80 -0.44
N VAL A 67 -8.37 -10.65 -0.64
CA VAL A 67 -9.67 -10.59 0.03
C VAL A 67 -9.66 -11.57 1.19
N THR A 68 -9.86 -11.08 2.41
CA THR A 68 -9.88 -11.94 3.61
C THR A 68 -11.16 -12.77 3.66
N LEU A 69 -11.03 -14.02 4.15
CA LEU A 69 -12.16 -14.91 4.47
C LEU A 69 -12.45 -14.87 5.97
N PRO A 70 -13.61 -15.40 6.45
CA PRO A 70 -14.02 -15.31 7.86
C PRO A 70 -13.02 -15.86 8.88
N SER A 71 -12.12 -16.75 8.46
CA SER A 71 -11.05 -17.28 9.33
C SER A 71 -9.83 -16.36 9.49
N HIS A 72 -9.77 -15.27 8.72
CA HIS A 72 -8.66 -14.32 8.79
C HIS A 72 -8.88 -13.29 9.92
N PRO A 73 -7.90 -12.99 10.79
CA PRO A 73 -8.07 -12.06 11.91
C PRO A 73 -8.58 -10.67 11.50
N ALA A 74 -8.12 -10.15 10.36
CA ALA A 74 -8.51 -8.84 9.85
C ALA A 74 -9.82 -8.86 9.03
N HIS A 75 -10.55 -10.01 8.99
CA HIS A 75 -11.80 -10.08 8.22
C HIS A 75 -12.91 -9.20 8.85
N PRO A 76 -13.74 -8.55 8.00
CA PRO A 76 -13.61 -8.38 6.56
C PRO A 76 -12.60 -7.29 6.18
N ALA A 77 -11.69 -7.59 5.25
CA ALA A 77 -10.72 -6.63 4.73
C ALA A 77 -10.31 -7.00 3.29
N ILE A 78 -9.88 -6.00 2.53
CA ILE A 78 -9.27 -6.17 1.21
C ILE A 78 -7.95 -5.41 1.23
N PHE A 79 -6.85 -6.11 0.94
CA PHE A 79 -5.53 -5.52 0.76
C PHE A 79 -5.20 -5.46 -0.73
N VAL A 80 -4.55 -4.39 -1.16
CA VAL A 80 -4.14 -4.20 -2.55
C VAL A 80 -2.66 -3.95 -2.60
N ARG A 81 -1.97 -4.71 -3.44
CA ARG A 81 -0.56 -4.50 -3.74
C ARG A 81 -0.41 -4.19 -5.22
N GLN A 82 0.30 -3.15 -5.55
CA GLN A 82 0.56 -2.76 -6.92
C GLN A 82 2.05 -2.60 -7.17
N VAL A 83 2.51 -3.11 -8.32
CA VAL A 83 3.89 -3.00 -8.77
C VAL A 83 3.95 -1.94 -9.85
N PHE A 84 4.81 -0.95 -9.65
CA PHE A 84 5.07 0.11 -10.60
C PHE A 84 6.47 -0.06 -11.18
N PRO A 85 6.61 -0.30 -12.50
CA PRO A 85 7.92 -0.26 -13.14
C PRO A 85 8.45 1.16 -13.15
N THR A 86 9.73 1.33 -12.83
CA THR A 86 10.46 2.60 -12.89
C THR A 86 11.69 2.44 -13.77
N SER A 87 12.36 3.54 -14.10
CA SER A 87 13.63 3.49 -14.82
C SER A 87 14.76 2.83 -14.02
N GLU A 88 14.61 2.76 -12.70
CA GLU A 88 15.62 2.26 -11.77
C GLU A 88 15.27 0.88 -11.18
N GLY A 89 14.10 0.32 -11.55
CA GLY A 89 13.63 -0.97 -11.04
C GLY A 89 12.12 -1.04 -10.90
N MET A 90 11.65 -1.66 -9.83
CA MET A 90 10.22 -1.79 -9.50
C MET A 90 9.95 -1.20 -8.13
N ILE A 91 8.84 -0.50 -8.01
CA ILE A 91 8.32 -0.02 -6.74
C ILE A 91 7.06 -0.79 -6.42
N ILE A 92 6.95 -1.29 -5.19
CA ILE A 92 5.75 -1.94 -4.69
C ILE A 92 5.08 -0.99 -3.69
N ASP A 93 3.77 -0.83 -3.84
CA ASP A 93 2.93 -0.04 -2.94
C ASP A 93 1.75 -0.89 -2.49
N SER A 94 1.50 -0.88 -1.18
CA SER A 94 0.40 -1.61 -0.57
C SER A 94 -0.58 -0.65 0.08
N ASN A 95 -1.88 -0.90 -0.12
CA ASN A 95 -2.95 -0.20 0.57
C ASN A 95 -4.10 -1.17 0.83
N GLY A 96 -5.19 -0.71 1.46
CA GLY A 96 -6.31 -1.60 1.74
C GLY A 96 -7.51 -0.91 2.34
N CYS A 97 -8.60 -1.67 2.43
CA CYS A 97 -9.83 -1.32 3.10
C CYS A 97 -10.11 -2.31 4.22
N GLY A 98 -10.09 -1.86 5.47
CA GLY A 98 -10.50 -2.63 6.64
C GLY A 98 -11.93 -2.31 7.03
N PHE A 99 -12.74 -3.33 7.26
CA PHE A 99 -14.16 -3.21 7.63
C PHE A 99 -14.46 -3.96 8.94
N GLY A 100 -13.51 -4.76 9.44
CA GLY A 100 -13.63 -5.57 10.65
C GLY A 100 -12.82 -5.03 11.83
N ASP A 101 -12.00 -5.89 12.44
CA ASP A 101 -11.11 -5.51 13.54
C ASP A 101 -10.00 -4.58 13.05
N LYS A 102 -10.02 -3.35 13.56
CA LYS A 102 -9.05 -2.33 13.15
C LYS A 102 -7.62 -2.69 13.56
N ALA A 103 -7.43 -3.26 14.74
CA ALA A 103 -6.09 -3.57 15.24
C ALA A 103 -5.44 -4.69 14.41
N ALA A 104 -6.21 -5.73 14.06
CA ALA A 104 -5.76 -6.78 13.18
C ALA A 104 -5.48 -6.28 11.76
N PHE A 105 -6.31 -5.37 11.23
CA PHE A 105 -6.07 -4.73 9.94
C PHE A 105 -4.79 -3.88 9.94
N ASP A 106 -4.61 -3.04 10.97
CA ASP A 106 -3.42 -2.18 11.08
C ASP A 106 -2.14 -3.01 11.19
N LEU A 107 -2.17 -4.14 11.92
CA LEU A 107 -1.03 -5.05 12.05
C LEU A 107 -0.64 -5.65 10.69
N GLU A 108 -1.61 -6.08 9.90
CA GLU A 108 -1.37 -6.62 8.56
C GLU A 108 -0.81 -5.55 7.62
N MET A 109 -1.36 -4.33 7.67
CA MET A 109 -0.84 -3.21 6.87
C MET A 109 0.59 -2.82 7.26
N GLN A 110 0.93 -2.86 8.54
CA GLN A 110 2.31 -2.63 9.00
C GLN A 110 3.27 -3.69 8.46
N ALA A 111 2.83 -4.95 8.40
CA ALA A 111 3.64 -6.03 7.83
C ALA A 111 3.88 -5.81 6.32
N TYR A 112 2.86 -5.40 5.57
CA TYR A 112 3.01 -5.05 4.15
C TYR A 112 3.94 -3.86 3.95
N ASP A 113 3.78 -2.79 4.73
CA ASP A 113 4.64 -1.61 4.64
C ASP A 113 6.11 -1.94 4.95
N ALA A 114 6.37 -2.77 5.95
CA ALA A 114 7.72 -3.23 6.26
C ALA A 114 8.32 -4.05 5.11
N PHE A 115 7.52 -4.93 4.50
CA PHE A 115 7.95 -5.74 3.37
C PHE A 115 8.17 -4.90 2.10
N ASP A 116 7.29 -3.96 1.81
CA ASP A 116 7.42 -3.05 0.68
C ASP A 116 8.67 -2.18 0.79
N ARG A 117 9.00 -1.71 2.01
CA ARG A 117 10.27 -1.01 2.26
C ARG A 117 11.50 -1.88 1.95
N LEU A 118 11.47 -3.15 2.32
CA LEU A 118 12.56 -4.08 2.02
C LEU A 118 12.72 -4.29 0.51
N LEU A 119 11.61 -4.43 -0.22
CA LEU A 119 11.62 -4.66 -1.66
C LEU A 119 11.96 -3.39 -2.47
N ASN A 120 11.58 -2.22 -1.94
CA ASN A 120 11.85 -0.93 -2.57
C ASN A 120 13.23 -0.36 -2.17
N ALA A 121 13.93 -0.96 -1.22
CA ALA A 121 15.29 -0.61 -0.86
C ALA A 121 16.25 -1.11 -1.94
N GLU A 122 16.43 -0.34 -2.99
CA GLU A 122 17.50 -0.57 -3.96
C GLU A 122 18.84 -0.38 -3.26
N GLU A 123 19.68 -1.40 -3.37
CA GLU A 123 21.07 -1.48 -2.95
C GLU A 123 21.45 -0.75 -1.65
N PRO A 124 22.08 -1.41 -0.68
CA PRO A 124 22.52 -0.73 0.53
C PRO A 124 23.49 0.37 0.14
N CYS A 125 23.00 1.59 0.15
CA CYS A 125 23.84 2.77 0.06
C CYS A 125 24.73 2.77 1.31
N TYR A 126 25.87 2.10 1.26
CA TYR A 126 26.83 2.00 2.37
C TYR A 126 27.36 3.36 2.85
N LEU A 127 26.94 4.46 2.20
CA LEU A 127 27.37 5.83 2.48
C LEU A 127 26.21 6.82 2.71
N CYS A 128 24.95 6.36 2.71
CA CYS A 128 23.83 7.24 3.01
C CYS A 128 23.64 7.32 4.53
N SER A 129 24.00 8.46 5.09
CA SER A 129 23.84 8.84 6.49
C SER A 129 22.43 8.53 7.02
N SER A 130 22.38 7.98 8.22
CA SER A 130 21.21 7.46 8.95
C SER A 130 20.10 8.47 9.27
N ASP A 131 20.14 9.69 8.75
CA ASP A 131 19.21 10.77 9.12
C ASP A 131 17.95 10.87 8.25
N ARG A 132 17.74 9.96 7.28
CA ARG A 132 16.58 10.01 6.37
C ARG A 132 15.53 8.91 6.60
N LEU A 133 15.42 8.38 7.80
CA LEU A 133 14.26 7.56 8.17
C LEU A 133 13.05 8.43 8.58
N GLN A 134 12.77 9.48 7.82
CA GLN A 134 11.45 10.10 7.86
C GLN A 134 10.52 9.20 7.04
N SER A 135 9.85 8.30 7.74
CA SER A 135 8.78 7.47 7.17
C SER A 135 7.80 8.37 6.42
N PRO A 136 7.54 8.13 5.12
CA PRO A 136 6.39 8.73 4.50
C PRO A 136 5.18 8.32 5.34
N THR A 137 4.40 9.28 5.78
CA THR A 137 3.16 9.05 6.52
C THR A 137 2.20 8.36 5.56
N VAL A 138 2.23 7.03 5.52
CA VAL A 138 1.27 6.26 4.73
C VAL A 138 -0.05 6.34 5.48
N SER A 139 -0.97 7.12 4.93
CA SER A 139 -2.30 7.30 5.49
C SER A 139 -3.18 6.12 5.09
N TRP A 140 -3.27 5.11 5.96
CA TRP A 140 -4.24 4.03 5.82
C TRP A 140 -5.67 4.58 5.96
N ARG A 141 -6.55 4.18 5.08
CA ARG A 141 -7.98 4.50 5.23
C ARG A 141 -8.70 3.31 5.83
N TYR A 142 -9.00 3.39 7.12
CA TYR A 142 -9.98 2.51 7.75
C TYR A 142 -11.37 3.12 7.58
N SER A 143 -12.26 2.37 6.93
CA SER A 143 -13.69 2.71 6.86
C SER A 143 -14.44 1.75 7.76
N PRO A 144 -15.00 2.21 8.90
CA PRO A 144 -15.82 1.35 9.75
C PRO A 144 -17.01 0.82 8.92
N PRO A 145 -17.41 -0.45 9.13
CA PRO A 145 -18.54 -1.01 8.43
C PRO A 145 -19.79 -0.17 8.69
N PRO A 146 -20.68 -0.04 7.70
CA PRO A 146 -21.99 0.57 7.91
C PRO A 146 -22.71 -0.12 9.07
N ALA A 147 -23.51 0.64 9.81
CA ALA A 147 -24.09 0.21 11.09
C ALA A 147 -24.90 -1.10 11.02
N ASP A 148 -25.44 -1.44 9.86
CA ASP A 148 -26.23 -2.64 9.58
C ASP A 148 -25.37 -3.92 9.42
N GLU A 149 -24.09 -3.82 9.04
CA GLU A 149 -23.20 -4.96 8.93
C GLU A 149 -22.61 -5.43 10.27
N ARG A 150 -22.69 -4.63 11.33
CA ARG A 150 -22.15 -4.96 12.67
C ARG A 150 -22.99 -5.97 13.46
N GLN A 151 -24.18 -6.33 12.97
CA GLN A 151 -25.16 -7.16 13.71
C GLN A 151 -25.46 -8.52 13.08
N ARG A 152 -24.65 -9.00 12.12
CA ARG A 152 -24.90 -10.30 11.48
C ARG A 152 -23.73 -11.24 11.57
#